data_efb707b3c9b37719597a5482ee957f90
#
_entry.id   efb707b3c9b37719597a5482ee957f90
#
_cell.length_a   1.000
_cell.length_b   1.000
_cell.length_c   1.000
_cell.angle_alpha   90.00
_cell.angle_beta   90.00
_cell.angle_gamma   90.00
#
_symmetry.space_group_name_H-M   'P 1'
#
loop_
_entity.id
_entity.type
_entity.pdbx_description
1 polymer ?
#
loop_
_entity_poly.entity_id
_entity_poly.type
_entity_poly.pdbx_seq_one_letter_code
_entity_poly.pdbx_strand_id
1 'polypeptide(L)'
;MVCYVSLLVIFSLFLSRCDAGCSEVDSLTEAVAGQGFLLGCISCKRREEVSARATVDWHFKPLGEEEEEFRHIFHYDHPSAKVLHENFSNRLEWHGTLDTDIQIGAVYIHNVSYNDMGMYRCTIHRTLFLPQYNEHVIVEKEVDLSVVPVANRELTSVIAEIMMFVLIVVLQLWLIIVMIYCYKKISEEHEAREARKALKTQAGLLESKDNCDGVQLE
;
A
#
# COMPACT_ATOMS: atom_id res chain seq x y z
N MET A 1 -9.13 32.16 7.89
CA MET A 1 -10.10 31.19 7.35
C MET A 1 -9.54 30.38 6.19
N VAL A 2 -8.87 30.98 5.21
CA VAL A 2 -8.31 30.27 4.04
C VAL A 2 -7.26 29.21 4.42
N CYS A 3 -6.39 29.47 5.40
CA CYS A 3 -5.40 28.49 5.86
C CYS A 3 -5.99 27.24 6.55
N TYR A 4 -7.12 27.40 7.24
CA TYR A 4 -7.79 26.29 7.90
C TYR A 4 -8.51 25.36 6.89
N VAL A 5 -9.09 25.96 5.87
CA VAL A 5 -9.76 25.21 4.78
C VAL A 5 -8.73 24.43 3.96
N SER A 6 -7.56 25.02 3.69
CA SER A 6 -6.46 24.33 2.98
C SER A 6 -5.91 23.14 3.79
N LEU A 7 -5.80 23.27 5.11
CA LEU A 7 -5.35 22.18 6.00
C LEU A 7 -6.39 21.05 6.08
N LEU A 8 -7.67 21.36 6.10
CA LEU A 8 -8.75 20.37 6.09
C LEU A 8 -8.83 19.61 4.76
N VAL A 9 -8.60 20.30 3.63
CA VAL A 9 -8.57 19.66 2.30
C VAL A 9 -7.36 18.73 2.18
N ILE A 10 -6.19 19.12 2.68
CA ILE A 10 -5.00 18.26 2.70
C ILE A 10 -5.24 17.06 3.62
N PHE A 11 -5.82 17.23 4.79
CA PHE A 11 -6.12 16.14 5.72
C PHE A 11 -7.18 15.18 5.18
N SER A 12 -8.18 15.69 4.43
CA SER A 12 -9.18 14.82 3.78
C SER A 12 -8.63 14.02 2.61
N LEU A 13 -7.58 14.49 1.92
CA LEU A 13 -6.88 13.73 0.88
C LEU A 13 -6.01 12.61 1.46
N PHE A 14 -5.58 12.71 2.71
CA PHE A 14 -4.85 11.65 3.41
C PHE A 14 -5.76 10.59 4.06
N LEU A 15 -7.06 10.83 4.15
CA LEU A 15 -8.06 9.85 4.55
C LEU A 15 -8.53 9.00 3.35
N SER A 16 -7.61 8.57 2.47
CA SER A 16 -7.91 7.49 1.56
C SER A 16 -8.21 6.25 2.38
N ARG A 17 -9.45 5.77 2.28
CA ARG A 17 -9.89 4.53 2.89
C ARG A 17 -8.94 3.43 2.45
N CYS A 18 -8.17 2.92 3.40
CA CYS A 18 -7.54 1.64 3.24
C CYS A 18 -8.67 0.61 3.21
N ASP A 19 -9.19 0.32 2.04
CA ASP A 19 -10.03 -0.83 1.82
C ASP A 19 -9.09 -2.03 1.99
N ALA A 20 -9.16 -2.68 3.15
CA ALA A 20 -8.46 -3.92 3.43
C ALA A 20 -9.15 -5.04 2.64
N GLY A 21 -9.20 -4.90 1.31
CA GLY A 21 -9.45 -5.98 0.39
C GLY A 21 -8.24 -6.91 0.39
N CYS A 22 -8.47 -8.20 0.25
CA CYS A 22 -7.42 -9.15 -0.05
C CYS A 22 -6.51 -8.59 -1.14
N SER A 23 -5.25 -8.41 -0.84
CA SER A 23 -4.26 -7.94 -1.79
C SER A 23 -4.30 -8.85 -3.01
N GLU A 24 -4.75 -8.31 -4.13
CA GLU A 24 -4.69 -8.95 -5.42
C GLU A 24 -3.19 -9.09 -5.74
N VAL A 25 -2.73 -10.34 -5.84
CA VAL A 25 -1.32 -10.59 -6.21
C VAL A 25 -1.16 -10.12 -7.65
N ASP A 26 -0.14 -9.30 -7.91
CA ASP A 26 0.20 -8.89 -9.27
C ASP A 26 0.30 -10.12 -10.16
N SER A 27 -0.44 -10.11 -11.28
CA SER A 27 -0.50 -11.21 -12.23
C SER A 27 0.81 -11.42 -13.01
N LEU A 28 1.71 -10.44 -12.97
CA LEU A 28 3.03 -10.46 -13.62
C LEU A 28 4.12 -10.46 -12.56
N THR A 29 4.98 -11.47 -12.57
CA THR A 29 6.09 -11.60 -11.62
C THR A 29 7.41 -11.87 -12.34
N GLU A 30 8.48 -11.27 -11.84
CA GLU A 30 9.83 -11.43 -12.40
C GLU A 30 10.71 -12.18 -11.40
N ALA A 31 11.26 -13.30 -11.82
CA ALA A 31 12.26 -14.07 -11.09
C ALA A 31 13.65 -13.85 -11.68
N VAL A 32 14.68 -13.97 -10.86
CA VAL A 32 16.08 -13.88 -11.29
C VAL A 32 16.62 -15.28 -11.55
N ALA A 33 17.20 -15.50 -12.73
CA ALA A 33 17.80 -16.78 -13.09
C ALA A 33 18.86 -17.19 -12.06
N GLY A 34 18.85 -18.46 -11.64
CA GLY A 34 19.74 -19.02 -10.64
C GLY A 34 19.38 -18.70 -9.18
N GLN A 35 18.40 -17.86 -8.92
CA GLN A 35 17.89 -17.57 -7.58
C GLN A 35 16.64 -18.39 -7.25
N GLY A 36 16.18 -18.30 -6.01
CA GLY A 36 14.91 -18.84 -5.61
C GLY A 36 13.78 -17.82 -5.80
N PHE A 37 12.56 -18.30 -6.01
CA PHE A 37 11.39 -17.45 -6.20
C PHE A 37 10.18 -18.01 -5.44
N LEU A 38 9.42 -17.13 -4.77
CA LEU A 38 8.22 -17.49 -4.05
C LEU A 38 6.99 -17.21 -4.92
N LEU A 39 6.29 -18.26 -5.32
CA LEU A 39 4.95 -18.16 -5.93
C LEU A 39 3.91 -18.09 -4.82
N GLY A 40 3.13 -17.00 -4.78
CA GLY A 40 2.09 -16.78 -3.78
C GLY A 40 0.69 -16.99 -4.34
N CYS A 41 -0.15 -17.65 -3.55
CA CYS A 41 -1.58 -17.79 -3.81
C CYS A 41 -2.33 -17.63 -2.48
N ILE A 42 -3.30 -16.72 -2.42
CA ILE A 42 -4.00 -16.40 -1.18
C ILE A 42 -5.49 -16.61 -1.35
N SER A 43 -6.09 -17.38 -0.45
CA SER A 43 -7.52 -17.51 -0.28
C SER A 43 -7.95 -16.79 0.99
N CYS A 44 -8.60 -15.65 0.83
CA CYS A 44 -8.98 -14.81 1.95
C CYS A 44 -10.13 -15.42 2.74
N LYS A 45 -9.97 -15.41 4.07
CA LYS A 45 -11.00 -15.82 5.03
C LYS A 45 -11.64 -14.59 5.66
N ARG A 46 -12.96 -14.57 5.74
CA ARG A 46 -13.68 -13.56 6.53
C ARG A 46 -13.54 -13.86 8.02
N ARG A 47 -13.56 -12.82 8.86
CA ARG A 47 -13.33 -12.96 10.31
C ARG A 47 -14.32 -13.92 11.00
N GLU A 48 -15.55 -14.04 10.51
CA GLU A 48 -16.63 -14.87 11.05
C GLU A 48 -16.89 -16.15 10.23
N GLU A 49 -15.94 -16.51 9.37
CA GLU A 49 -16.10 -17.70 8.53
C GLU A 49 -15.94 -18.97 9.35
N VAL A 50 -16.77 -19.96 9.07
CA VAL A 50 -16.74 -21.28 9.71
C VAL A 50 -15.40 -21.99 9.46
N SER A 51 -15.13 -23.04 10.28
CA SER A 51 -13.97 -23.89 10.08
C SER A 51 -14.01 -24.57 8.71
N ALA A 52 -12.86 -24.70 8.09
CA ALA A 52 -12.72 -25.30 6.77
C ALA A 52 -11.52 -26.25 6.71
N ARG A 53 -11.51 -27.10 5.69
CA ARG A 53 -10.34 -27.84 5.24
C ARG A 53 -10.04 -27.46 3.82
N ALA A 54 -8.78 -27.24 3.50
CA ALA A 54 -8.38 -26.89 2.16
C ALA A 54 -7.21 -27.76 1.68
N THR A 55 -7.16 -27.97 0.36
CA THR A 55 -6.02 -28.54 -0.36
C THR A 55 -5.59 -27.54 -1.43
N VAL A 56 -4.33 -27.59 -1.81
CA VAL A 56 -3.75 -26.67 -2.80
C VAL A 56 -3.06 -27.45 -3.90
N ASP A 57 -3.43 -27.14 -5.13
CA ASP A 57 -2.84 -27.71 -6.34
C ASP A 57 -2.18 -26.61 -7.17
N TRP A 58 -0.94 -26.84 -7.57
CA TRP A 58 -0.23 -25.97 -8.48
C TRP A 58 -0.05 -26.66 -9.84
N HIS A 59 -0.36 -25.93 -10.89
CA HIS A 59 -0.20 -26.36 -12.27
C HIS A 59 0.70 -25.39 -12.99
N PHE A 60 1.40 -25.89 -14.02
CA PHE A 60 2.34 -25.12 -14.82
C PHE A 60 2.08 -25.34 -16.31
N LYS A 61 2.13 -24.25 -17.08
CA LYS A 61 2.11 -24.23 -18.52
C LYS A 61 3.31 -23.46 -19.04
N PRO A 62 4.22 -24.07 -19.82
CA PRO A 62 5.40 -23.40 -20.35
C PRO A 62 5.05 -22.26 -21.32
N LEU A 63 5.93 -21.29 -21.43
CA LEU A 63 5.79 -20.20 -22.39
C LEU A 63 5.99 -20.74 -23.83
N GLY A 64 5.08 -20.40 -24.75
CA GLY A 64 5.16 -20.77 -26.18
C GLY A 64 4.41 -22.03 -26.57
N GLU A 65 3.82 -22.75 -25.65
CA GLU A 65 3.00 -23.96 -25.90
C GLU A 65 1.51 -23.61 -25.74
N GLU A 66 0.92 -22.95 -26.75
CA GLU A 66 -0.49 -22.48 -26.67
C GLU A 66 -1.51 -23.64 -26.62
N GLU A 67 -1.19 -24.81 -27.16
CA GLU A 67 -2.08 -25.98 -27.20
C GLU A 67 -1.89 -26.95 -26.03
N GLU A 68 -0.88 -26.79 -25.18
CA GLU A 68 -0.67 -27.70 -24.06
C GLU A 68 -1.56 -27.37 -22.86
N GLU A 69 -2.07 -28.43 -22.24
CA GLU A 69 -2.79 -28.35 -20.97
C GLU A 69 -1.84 -28.05 -19.81
N PHE A 70 -2.40 -27.46 -18.77
CA PHE A 70 -1.68 -27.24 -17.53
C PHE A 70 -1.20 -28.56 -16.92
N ARG A 71 0.09 -28.69 -16.68
CA ARG A 71 0.70 -29.85 -16.05
C ARG A 71 0.65 -29.70 -14.54
N HIS A 72 0.11 -30.72 -13.85
CA HIS A 72 0.06 -30.73 -12.38
C HIS A 72 1.47 -30.93 -11.82
N ILE A 73 2.00 -29.93 -11.09
CA ILE A 73 3.38 -29.93 -10.62
C ILE A 73 3.52 -30.18 -9.12
N PHE A 74 2.51 -29.73 -8.32
CA PHE A 74 2.60 -29.81 -6.87
C PHE A 74 1.22 -29.93 -6.23
N HIS A 75 1.11 -30.75 -5.19
CA HIS A 75 -0.09 -30.93 -4.38
C HIS A 75 0.25 -30.84 -2.89
N TYR A 76 -0.57 -30.10 -2.14
CA TYR A 76 -0.48 -30.00 -0.68
C TYR A 76 -1.82 -30.29 -0.03
N ASP A 77 -1.83 -31.31 0.85
CA ASP A 77 -2.89 -31.61 1.80
C ASP A 77 -2.23 -31.81 3.18
N HIS A 78 -2.48 -30.89 4.10
CA HIS A 78 -1.81 -30.87 5.40
C HIS A 78 -1.83 -32.22 6.11
N PRO A 79 -0.69 -32.71 6.61
CA PRO A 79 0.67 -32.11 6.58
C PRO A 79 1.53 -32.53 5.37
N SER A 80 0.97 -33.14 4.32
CA SER A 80 1.70 -33.78 3.24
C SER A 80 1.86 -32.87 2.02
N ALA A 81 3.12 -32.65 1.60
CA ALA A 81 3.49 -31.99 0.36
C ALA A 81 4.00 -33.03 -0.65
N LYS A 82 3.55 -32.95 -1.90
CA LYS A 82 3.97 -33.86 -2.99
C LYS A 82 4.32 -33.08 -4.24
N VAL A 83 5.54 -33.27 -4.72
CA VAL A 83 5.96 -32.82 -6.06
C VAL A 83 5.56 -33.92 -7.06
N LEU A 84 4.84 -33.56 -8.11
CA LEU A 84 4.22 -34.48 -9.05
C LEU A 84 4.91 -34.51 -10.42
N HIS A 85 5.75 -33.53 -10.72
CA HIS A 85 6.44 -33.41 -12.01
C HIS A 85 7.95 -33.47 -11.86
N GLU A 86 8.63 -34.25 -12.69
CA GLU A 86 10.07 -34.53 -12.61
C GLU A 86 10.95 -33.28 -12.72
N ASN A 87 10.59 -32.33 -13.60
CA ASN A 87 11.35 -31.08 -13.80
C ASN A 87 11.41 -30.20 -12.52
N PHE A 88 10.45 -30.39 -11.63
CA PHE A 88 10.36 -29.68 -10.36
C PHE A 88 10.80 -30.53 -9.16
N SER A 89 11.26 -31.75 -9.39
CA SER A 89 11.73 -32.65 -8.32
C SER A 89 12.85 -32.01 -7.52
N ASN A 90 12.72 -31.99 -6.20
CA ASN A 90 13.66 -31.35 -5.24
C ASN A 90 13.85 -29.84 -5.40
N ARG A 91 12.97 -29.17 -6.19
CA ARG A 91 13.04 -27.74 -6.43
C ARG A 91 11.84 -26.96 -5.87
N LEU A 92 10.77 -27.65 -5.50
CA LEU A 92 9.58 -27.04 -4.91
C LEU A 92 9.54 -27.34 -3.41
N GLU A 93 9.31 -26.28 -2.64
CA GLU A 93 9.18 -26.33 -1.19
C GLU A 93 7.93 -25.58 -0.77
N TRP A 94 7.15 -26.14 0.17
CA TRP A 94 5.95 -25.50 0.69
C TRP A 94 6.30 -24.38 1.67
N HIS A 95 5.80 -23.18 1.40
CA HIS A 95 5.94 -21.98 2.23
C HIS A 95 4.56 -21.37 2.62
N GLY A 96 3.51 -22.14 2.43
CA GLY A 96 2.14 -21.73 2.77
C GLY A 96 1.75 -22.00 4.21
N THR A 97 0.44 -21.90 4.48
CA THR A 97 -0.15 -22.18 5.80
C THR A 97 0.08 -23.61 6.22
N LEU A 98 0.55 -23.83 7.44
CA LEU A 98 0.78 -25.15 8.06
C LEU A 98 -0.42 -25.56 8.92
N ASP A 99 -1.61 -25.54 8.35
CA ASP A 99 -2.87 -25.91 8.98
C ASP A 99 -3.79 -26.58 7.95
N THR A 100 -4.83 -27.24 8.43
CA THR A 100 -5.88 -27.86 7.58
C THR A 100 -6.72 -26.83 6.84
N ASP A 101 -6.91 -25.62 7.40
CA ASP A 101 -7.59 -24.50 6.76
C ASP A 101 -6.57 -23.58 6.09
N ILE A 102 -6.05 -24.02 4.95
CA ILE A 102 -5.00 -23.32 4.20
C ILE A 102 -5.55 -22.03 3.64
N GLN A 103 -4.92 -20.90 4.00
CA GLN A 103 -5.21 -19.56 3.49
C GLN A 103 -4.14 -19.06 2.53
N ILE A 104 -2.88 -19.42 2.78
CA ILE A 104 -1.74 -19.07 1.96
C ILE A 104 -1.22 -20.35 1.30
N GLY A 105 -1.38 -20.42 -0.02
CA GLY A 105 -0.90 -21.52 -0.84
C GLY A 105 0.43 -21.14 -1.53
N ALA A 106 1.47 -20.84 -0.76
CA ALA A 106 2.75 -20.40 -1.32
C ALA A 106 3.72 -21.56 -1.52
N VAL A 107 4.39 -21.57 -2.68
CA VAL A 107 5.42 -22.55 -3.05
C VAL A 107 6.69 -21.82 -3.44
N TYR A 108 7.81 -22.24 -2.87
CA TYR A 108 9.11 -21.70 -3.22
C TYR A 108 9.79 -22.58 -4.28
N ILE A 109 10.25 -21.96 -5.36
CA ILE A 109 10.98 -22.59 -6.44
C ILE A 109 12.46 -22.30 -6.23
N HIS A 110 13.26 -23.33 -6.02
CA HIS A 110 14.72 -23.21 -5.93
C HIS A 110 15.35 -23.17 -7.32
N ASN A 111 16.41 -22.37 -7.48
CA ASN A 111 17.25 -22.30 -8.68
C ASN A 111 16.42 -22.14 -9.97
N VAL A 112 15.68 -21.02 -10.04
CA VAL A 112 14.81 -20.70 -11.17
C VAL A 112 15.63 -20.59 -12.46
N SER A 113 15.16 -21.20 -13.52
CA SER A 113 15.76 -21.21 -14.86
C SER A 113 14.83 -20.58 -15.90
N TYR A 114 15.34 -20.27 -17.08
CA TYR A 114 14.52 -19.76 -18.19
C TYR A 114 13.45 -20.77 -18.65
N ASN A 115 13.62 -22.07 -18.40
CA ASN A 115 12.63 -23.09 -18.71
C ASN A 115 11.42 -23.07 -17.75
N ASP A 116 11.54 -22.34 -16.64
CA ASP A 116 10.44 -22.16 -15.68
C ASP A 116 9.56 -20.96 -16.04
N MET A 117 9.86 -20.25 -17.15
CA MET A 117 8.98 -19.21 -17.67
C MET A 117 7.66 -19.77 -18.16
N GLY A 118 6.58 -19.12 -17.80
CA GLY A 118 5.25 -19.52 -18.21
C GLY A 118 4.18 -19.20 -17.19
N MET A 119 3.01 -19.76 -17.41
CA MET A 119 1.84 -19.53 -16.58
C MET A 119 1.71 -20.59 -15.49
N TYR A 120 1.62 -20.14 -14.25
CA TYR A 120 1.35 -20.97 -13.09
C TYR A 120 -0.10 -20.76 -12.63
N ARG A 121 -0.81 -21.83 -12.37
CA ARG A 121 -2.16 -21.81 -11.84
C ARG A 121 -2.19 -22.46 -10.46
N CYS A 122 -2.63 -21.71 -9.47
CA CYS A 122 -2.94 -22.20 -8.14
C CYS A 122 -4.44 -22.48 -8.04
N THR A 123 -4.80 -23.66 -7.60
CA THR A 123 -6.20 -24.04 -7.32
C THR A 123 -6.30 -24.42 -5.85
N ILE A 124 -7.09 -23.69 -5.08
CA ILE A 124 -7.38 -24.00 -3.68
C ILE A 124 -8.78 -24.60 -3.60
N HIS A 125 -8.87 -25.88 -3.26
CA HIS A 125 -10.12 -26.57 -2.99
C HIS A 125 -10.43 -26.46 -1.50
N ARG A 126 -11.50 -25.77 -1.16
CA ARG A 126 -11.87 -25.49 0.22
C ARG A 126 -13.23 -26.06 0.55
N THR A 127 -13.31 -26.86 1.61
CA THR A 127 -14.54 -27.42 2.14
C THR A 127 -14.89 -26.71 3.44
N LEU A 128 -15.98 -25.95 3.44
CA LEU A 128 -16.53 -25.24 4.59
C LEU A 128 -17.47 -26.17 5.37
N PHE A 129 -17.28 -26.27 6.67
CA PHE A 129 -18.14 -27.10 7.55
C PHE A 129 -19.27 -26.27 8.15
N LEU A 130 -20.40 -26.20 7.44
CA LEU A 130 -21.60 -25.55 7.96
C LEU A 130 -22.42 -26.53 8.83
N PRO A 131 -23.29 -26.04 9.74
CA PRO A 131 -24.03 -26.87 10.68
C PRO A 131 -24.93 -27.94 10.06
N GLN A 132 -25.38 -27.74 8.81
CA GLN A 132 -26.33 -28.64 8.14
C GLN A 132 -25.76 -29.32 6.90
N TYR A 133 -24.71 -28.79 6.28
CA TYR A 133 -24.08 -29.31 5.06
C TYR A 133 -22.64 -28.81 4.94
N ASN A 134 -21.88 -29.45 4.04
CA ASN A 134 -20.55 -29.01 3.66
C ASN A 134 -20.61 -28.28 2.33
N GLU A 135 -20.00 -27.12 2.24
CA GLU A 135 -19.92 -26.35 1.01
C GLU A 135 -18.51 -26.43 0.43
N HIS A 136 -18.42 -26.67 -0.87
CA HIS A 136 -17.16 -26.76 -1.58
C HIS A 136 -16.94 -25.48 -2.38
N VAL A 137 -15.85 -24.80 -2.09
CA VAL A 137 -15.44 -23.58 -2.78
C VAL A 137 -14.11 -23.82 -3.48
N ILE A 138 -14.01 -23.41 -4.72
CA ILE A 138 -12.77 -23.49 -5.51
C ILE A 138 -12.31 -22.08 -5.79
N VAL A 139 -11.05 -21.79 -5.47
CA VAL A 139 -10.40 -20.51 -5.77
C VAL A 139 -9.24 -20.79 -6.72
N GLU A 140 -9.30 -20.20 -7.90
CA GLU A 140 -8.22 -20.29 -8.90
C GLU A 140 -7.53 -18.95 -9.08
N LYS A 141 -6.21 -19.00 -9.16
CA LYS A 141 -5.35 -17.84 -9.42
C LYS A 141 -4.30 -18.21 -10.45
N GLU A 142 -4.10 -17.34 -11.44
CA GLU A 142 -3.05 -17.48 -12.43
C GLU A 142 -1.96 -16.42 -12.21
N VAL A 143 -0.72 -16.83 -12.40
CA VAL A 143 0.48 -16.01 -12.24
C VAL A 143 1.37 -16.24 -13.44
N ASP A 144 1.72 -15.19 -14.17
CA ASP A 144 2.67 -15.24 -15.25
C ASP A 144 4.09 -14.98 -14.71
N LEU A 145 4.97 -15.96 -14.82
CA LEU A 145 6.34 -15.89 -14.35
C LEU A 145 7.29 -15.61 -15.52
N SER A 146 7.95 -14.48 -15.47
CA SER A 146 9.08 -14.14 -16.34
C SER A 146 10.40 -14.31 -15.61
N VAL A 147 11.44 -14.76 -16.32
CA VAL A 147 12.77 -14.95 -15.74
C VAL A 147 13.75 -14.01 -16.40
N VAL A 148 14.40 -13.17 -15.58
CA VAL A 148 15.38 -12.17 -16.02
C VAL A 148 16.80 -12.52 -15.56
N PRO A 149 17.84 -12.16 -16.31
CA PRO A 149 19.22 -12.49 -15.94
C PRO A 149 19.71 -11.71 -14.71
N VAL A 150 19.17 -10.53 -14.48
CA VAL A 150 19.54 -9.65 -13.35
C VAL A 150 18.27 -9.00 -12.79
N ALA A 151 18.19 -8.90 -11.47
CA ALA A 151 17.08 -8.20 -10.82
C ALA A 151 17.06 -6.71 -11.23
N ASN A 152 16.11 -6.34 -12.04
CA ASN A 152 15.92 -4.95 -12.48
C ASN A 152 15.31 -4.05 -11.38
N ARG A 153 15.16 -4.62 -10.19
CA ARG A 153 14.48 -4.01 -9.03
C ARG A 153 15.26 -2.88 -8.35
N GLU A 154 16.59 -2.88 -8.47
CA GLU A 154 17.39 -1.89 -7.75
C GLU A 154 17.17 -0.46 -8.29
N LEU A 155 17.07 -0.28 -9.60
CA LEU A 155 16.88 1.05 -10.19
C LEU A 155 15.51 1.65 -9.89
N THR A 156 14.43 0.87 -9.98
CA THR A 156 13.07 1.36 -9.68
C THR A 156 12.88 1.64 -8.19
N SER A 157 13.45 0.84 -7.30
CA SER A 157 13.42 1.06 -5.85
C SER A 157 14.18 2.33 -5.48
N VAL A 158 15.39 2.53 -6.00
CA VAL A 158 16.21 3.72 -5.76
C VAL A 158 15.55 4.98 -6.31
N ILE A 159 14.96 4.92 -7.52
CA ILE A 159 14.23 6.06 -8.09
C ILE A 159 13.00 6.41 -7.24
N ALA A 160 12.23 5.43 -6.78
CA ALA A 160 11.07 5.67 -5.92
C ALA A 160 11.47 6.29 -4.58
N GLU A 161 12.57 5.85 -3.99
CA GLU A 161 13.13 6.39 -2.74
C GLU A 161 13.60 7.83 -2.92
N ILE A 162 14.34 8.13 -3.99
CA ILE A 162 14.78 9.49 -4.31
C ILE A 162 13.59 10.41 -4.56
N MET A 163 12.58 9.96 -5.31
CA MET A 163 11.36 10.73 -5.58
C MET A 163 10.59 11.06 -4.29
N MET A 164 10.53 10.12 -3.36
CA MET A 164 9.90 10.34 -2.05
C MET A 164 10.65 11.40 -1.25
N PHE A 165 11.99 11.33 -1.19
CA PHE A 165 12.81 12.35 -0.51
C PHE A 165 12.65 13.74 -1.15
N VAL A 166 12.65 13.84 -2.47
CA VAL A 166 12.44 15.10 -3.18
C VAL A 166 11.07 15.70 -2.86
N LEU A 167 10.01 14.89 -2.84
CA LEU A 167 8.67 15.36 -2.47
C LEU A 167 8.61 15.87 -1.03
N ILE A 168 9.24 15.19 -0.09
CA ILE A 168 9.30 15.61 1.32
C ILE A 168 10.02 16.96 1.45
N VAL A 169 11.16 17.13 0.80
CA VAL A 169 11.93 18.39 0.83
C VAL A 169 11.13 19.53 0.21
N VAL A 170 10.49 19.31 -0.94
CA VAL A 170 9.64 20.32 -1.60
C VAL A 170 8.48 20.76 -0.70
N LEU A 171 7.80 19.79 -0.06
CA LEU A 171 6.72 20.07 0.90
C LEU A 171 7.22 20.87 2.10
N GLN A 172 8.38 20.53 2.65
CA GLN A 172 8.95 21.25 3.79
C GLN A 172 9.33 22.69 3.42
N LEU A 173 9.95 22.89 2.26
CA LEU A 173 10.27 24.24 1.77
C LEU A 173 9.00 25.07 1.55
N TRP A 174 7.97 24.47 0.98
CA TRP A 174 6.69 25.13 0.78
C TRP A 174 6.06 25.54 2.12
N LEU A 175 6.06 24.67 3.13
CA LEU A 175 5.55 24.97 4.46
C LEU A 175 6.33 26.11 5.12
N ILE A 176 7.66 26.15 4.98
CA ILE A 176 8.49 27.24 5.50
C ILE A 176 8.12 28.57 4.83
N ILE A 177 7.96 28.59 3.51
CA ILE A 177 7.54 29.79 2.76
C ILE A 177 6.18 30.29 3.25
N VAL A 178 5.21 29.38 3.41
CA VAL A 178 3.87 29.73 3.92
C VAL A 178 3.95 30.27 5.35
N MET A 179 4.76 29.67 6.22
CA MET A 179 4.98 30.14 7.59
C MET A 179 5.58 31.56 7.60
N ILE A 180 6.60 31.81 6.79
CA ILE A 180 7.23 33.15 6.67
C ILE A 180 6.21 34.17 6.15
N TYR A 181 5.42 33.80 5.14
CA TYR A 181 4.39 34.67 4.60
C TYR A 181 3.30 34.99 5.64
N CYS A 182 2.81 33.99 6.36
CA CYS A 182 1.84 34.18 7.44
C CYS A 182 2.43 35.05 8.58
N TYR A 183 3.68 34.82 8.95
CA TYR A 183 4.35 35.61 9.99
C TYR A 183 4.47 37.08 9.60
N LYS A 184 4.95 37.36 8.37
CA LYS A 184 5.02 38.75 7.86
C LYS A 184 3.66 39.45 7.87
N LYS A 185 2.63 38.77 7.38
CA LYS A 185 1.28 39.31 7.30
C LYS A 185 0.72 39.62 8.70
N ILE A 186 0.93 38.73 9.67
CA ILE A 186 0.50 38.93 11.07
C ILE A 186 1.26 40.11 11.69
N SER A 187 2.57 40.21 11.43
CA SER A 187 3.40 41.32 11.95
C SER A 187 2.92 42.66 11.40
N GLU A 188 2.65 42.76 10.10
CA GLU A 188 2.12 43.99 9.47
C GLU A 188 0.76 44.40 10.04
N GLU A 189 -0.14 43.40 10.28
CA GLU A 189 -1.44 43.67 10.90
C GLU A 189 -1.29 44.13 12.36
N HIS A 190 -0.29 43.61 13.08
CA HIS A 190 -0.03 43.99 14.47
C HIS A 190 0.47 45.42 14.56
N GLU A 191 1.43 45.82 13.72
CA GLU A 191 1.94 47.19 13.62
C GLU A 191 0.84 48.17 13.23
N ALA A 192 -0.01 47.81 12.25
CA ALA A 192 -1.13 48.64 11.86
C ALA A 192 -2.17 48.83 12.98
N ARG A 193 -2.40 47.81 13.80
CA ARG A 193 -3.28 47.88 14.97
C ARG A 193 -2.71 48.77 16.07
N GLU A 194 -1.40 48.69 16.34
CA GLU A 194 -0.72 49.53 17.33
C GLU A 194 -0.71 51.00 16.90
N ALA A 195 -0.40 51.29 15.62
CA ALA A 195 -0.47 52.61 15.05
C ALA A 195 -1.88 53.23 15.18
N ARG A 196 -2.94 52.46 14.90
CA ARG A 196 -4.33 52.90 15.08
C ARG A 196 -4.68 53.17 16.55
N LYS A 197 -4.16 52.38 17.50
CA LYS A 197 -4.35 52.62 18.95
C LYS A 197 -3.66 53.88 19.39
N ALA A 198 -2.42 54.10 18.96
CA ALA A 198 -1.66 55.31 19.27
C ALA A 198 -2.35 56.58 18.76
N LEU A 199 -2.87 56.56 17.51
CA LEU A 199 -3.63 57.66 16.93
C LEU A 199 -4.91 57.96 17.70
N LYS A 200 -5.63 56.95 18.15
CA LYS A 200 -6.86 57.12 18.97
C LYS A 200 -6.56 57.70 20.34
N THR A 201 -5.45 57.27 20.95
CA THR A 201 -5.01 57.83 22.26
C THR A 201 -4.61 59.28 22.12
N GLN A 202 -3.93 59.66 21.02
CA GLN A 202 -3.50 61.03 20.78
C GLN A 202 -4.72 61.96 20.47
N ALA A 203 -5.69 61.47 19.73
CA ALA A 203 -6.94 62.17 19.46
C ALA A 203 -7.76 62.41 20.76
N GLY A 204 -7.85 61.40 21.63
CA GLY A 204 -8.52 61.51 22.93
C GLY A 204 -7.85 62.49 23.89
N LEU A 205 -6.50 62.63 23.83
CA LEU A 205 -5.74 63.61 24.61
C LEU A 205 -5.98 65.03 24.10
N LEU A 206 -6.12 65.24 22.80
CA LEU A 206 -6.42 66.56 22.20
C LEU A 206 -7.81 67.00 22.58
N GLU A 207 -8.82 66.10 22.51
CA GLU A 207 -10.20 66.39 22.88
C GLU A 207 -10.36 66.66 24.37
N SER A 208 -9.54 66.02 25.23
CA SER A 208 -9.48 66.33 26.67
C SER A 208 -8.84 67.68 26.95
N LYS A 209 -7.91 68.17 26.11
CA LYS A 209 -7.25 69.47 26.28
C LYS A 209 -8.16 70.64 25.89
N ASP A 210 -8.94 70.50 24.82
CA ASP A 210 -9.92 71.50 24.39
C ASP A 210 -11.07 71.62 25.37
N ASN A 211 -11.40 70.60 26.15
CA ASN A 211 -12.42 70.63 27.18
C ASN A 211 -11.89 71.27 28.51
N CYS A 212 -10.59 71.42 28.70
CA CYS A 212 -10.04 72.10 29.87
C CYS A 212 -9.85 73.62 29.69
N ASP A 213 -9.76 74.10 28.46
CA ASP A 213 -9.67 75.53 28.17
C ASP A 213 -11.05 76.28 28.19
N GLY A 214 -12.14 75.52 28.32
CA GLY A 214 -13.50 76.13 28.41
C GLY A 214 -14.01 76.47 29.78
N VAL A 215 -13.19 76.33 30.84
CA VAL A 215 -13.61 76.69 32.23
C VAL A 215 -12.66 77.73 32.83
N GLN A 216 -12.65 78.88 32.23
CA GLN A 216 -12.28 80.13 32.93
C GLN A 216 -13.01 81.28 32.32
N LEU A 217 -14.08 81.67 33.00
CA LEU A 217 -14.61 83.03 33.12
C LEU A 217 -16.10 83.02 33.52
N GLU A 218 -16.36 82.92 34.82
CA GLU A 218 -17.27 83.82 35.55
C GLU A 218 -16.98 83.80 37.01
#